data_b2d7626236bbdb9b293faacf68e4bdad
#
_entry.id   b2d7626236bbdb9b293faacf68e4bdad
#
_cell.length_a   1.000
_cell.length_b   1.000
_cell.length_c   1.000
_cell.angle_alpha   90.00
_cell.angle_beta   90.00
_cell.angle_gamma   90.00
#
_symmetry.space_group_name_H-M   'P 1'
#
loop_
_entity.id
_entity.type
_entity.pdbx_description
1 polymer ?
#
loop_
_entity_poly.entity_id
_entity_poly.type
_entity_poly.pdbx_seq_one_letter_code
_entity_poly.pdbx_strand_id
1 'polypeptide(L)'
;ECDNVTECSSIRWSGSDSLNLTRDMLYDSDNQKIILEEFLHLPKAKIMKILEGLLRTDGSNLKELVFTTSSQKLIMQMRYLFLRIGILTSGNVKDDIGKSHITKHGRTITTKQLSYYLRIPKHPNLSSIIKFKEDGQYFKCFEWNNVLWGRIKSIRTIDYVGEVYDFNMIDNHNYLTDMGLVHNSGKRKGSFAIYVEPWHADILEFLDLKKNQGHEDVRARDLFYSIWTPDLFMKCVETDGDWYLMCPDECPGLTDVYGEEF
;
A
#
# COMPACT_ATOMS: atom_id res chain seq x y z
N GLU A 1 1.93 29.12 25.62
CA GLU A 1 2.74 28.21 26.42
C GLU A 1 1.94 27.76 27.63
N CYS A 2 1.41 26.52 27.62
CA CYS A 2 0.89 25.92 28.84
C CYS A 2 2.05 25.17 29.51
N ASP A 3 2.86 25.88 30.25
CA ASP A 3 3.96 25.27 31.01
C ASP A 3 3.49 24.66 32.34
N ASN A 4 2.25 24.82 32.70
CA ASN A 4 1.67 24.19 33.88
C ASN A 4 0.32 23.56 33.56
N VAL A 5 0.26 22.27 33.68
CA VAL A 5 -0.88 21.37 33.41
C VAL A 5 -2.06 21.57 34.38
N THR A 6 -2.15 22.67 35.09
CA THR A 6 -3.16 22.92 36.12
C THR A 6 -4.34 23.80 35.70
N GLU A 7 -4.24 24.50 34.56
CA GLU A 7 -5.36 25.30 34.08
C GLU A 7 -5.67 25.00 32.61
N CYS A 8 -6.68 24.18 32.41
CA CYS A 8 -7.26 23.96 31.09
C CYS A 8 -8.25 25.09 30.82
N SER A 9 -7.87 26.04 29.95
CA SER A 9 -8.78 27.08 29.46
C SER A 9 -9.66 26.48 28.37
N SER A 10 -10.96 26.51 28.52
CA SER A 10 -11.91 26.17 27.46
C SER A 10 -12.40 27.45 26.77
N ILE A 11 -12.26 27.49 25.47
CA ILE A 11 -12.86 28.57 24.64
C ILE A 11 -14.21 28.04 24.17
N ARG A 12 -15.27 28.82 24.48
CA ARG A 12 -16.63 28.54 23.99
C ARG A 12 -17.04 29.66 23.05
N TRP A 13 -17.58 29.30 21.91
CA TRP A 13 -18.15 30.25 20.95
C TRP A 13 -19.54 29.79 20.52
N SER A 14 -20.40 30.71 20.15
CA SER A 14 -21.70 30.44 19.53
C SER A 14 -21.55 30.48 18.01
N GLY A 15 -22.42 29.76 17.28
CA GLY A 15 -22.38 29.65 15.82
C GLY A 15 -22.54 30.96 15.04
N SER A 16 -22.78 32.09 15.72
CA SER A 16 -22.83 33.43 15.14
C SER A 16 -21.48 34.14 15.15
N ASP A 17 -20.44 33.51 15.70
CA ASP A 17 -19.15 34.17 15.88
C ASP A 17 -18.31 34.14 14.62
N SER A 18 -17.35 35.03 14.53
CA SER A 18 -16.49 35.29 13.37
C SER A 18 -15.70 34.10 12.81
N LEU A 19 -15.72 32.98 13.48
CA LEU A 19 -14.99 31.77 13.04
C LEU A 19 -15.82 30.83 12.17
N ASN A 20 -17.15 30.97 12.14
CA ASN A 20 -18.09 30.10 11.40
C ASN A 20 -17.81 28.59 11.56
N LEU A 21 -17.24 28.17 12.70
CA LEU A 21 -16.91 26.79 12.97
C LEU A 21 -18.15 26.07 13.49
N THR A 22 -18.62 25.10 12.71
CA THR A 22 -19.71 24.20 13.11
C THR A 22 -19.14 22.88 13.62
N ARG A 23 -19.96 22.12 14.35
CA ARG A 23 -19.58 20.81 14.85
C ARG A 23 -19.20 19.86 13.70
N ASP A 24 -19.93 19.91 12.60
CA ASP A 24 -19.75 19.02 11.44
C ASP A 24 -18.40 19.25 10.72
N MET A 25 -17.77 20.40 10.97
CA MET A 25 -16.41 20.67 10.50
C MET A 25 -15.32 19.93 11.32
N LEU A 26 -15.66 19.48 12.52
CA LEU A 26 -14.72 18.91 13.48
C LEU A 26 -15.02 17.45 13.82
N TYR A 27 -16.25 16.99 13.56
CA TYR A 27 -16.73 15.67 13.90
C TYR A 27 -17.58 15.11 12.75
N ASP A 28 -17.42 13.83 12.45
CA ASP A 28 -18.30 13.12 11.51
C ASP A 28 -19.59 12.62 12.19
N SER A 29 -20.42 11.90 11.42
CA SER A 29 -21.68 11.31 11.89
C SER A 29 -21.51 10.35 13.08
N ASP A 30 -20.35 9.72 13.19
CA ASP A 30 -20.03 8.76 14.26
C ASP A 30 -19.35 9.45 15.48
N ASN A 31 -19.40 10.77 15.53
CA ASN A 31 -18.73 11.58 16.54
C ASN A 31 -17.22 11.38 16.63
N GLN A 32 -16.59 10.95 15.53
CA GLN A 32 -15.15 10.88 15.41
C GLN A 32 -14.59 12.26 15.04
N LYS A 33 -13.53 12.71 15.72
CA LYS A 33 -12.81 13.92 15.30
C LYS A 33 -12.25 13.72 13.89
N ILE A 34 -12.41 14.71 13.04
CA ILE A 34 -11.94 14.68 11.64
C ILE A 34 -11.22 15.99 11.26
N ILE A 35 -10.46 15.90 10.17
CA ILE A 35 -10.00 17.03 9.38
C ILE A 35 -10.86 17.02 8.11
N LEU A 36 -11.44 18.18 7.74
CA LEU A 36 -12.23 18.26 6.51
C LEU A 36 -11.38 17.89 5.30
N GLU A 37 -12.01 17.20 4.34
CA GLU A 37 -11.36 16.69 3.13
C GLU A 37 -10.59 17.78 2.38
N GLU A 38 -11.18 18.96 2.23
CA GLU A 38 -10.56 20.13 1.58
C GLU A 38 -9.23 20.55 2.22
N PHE A 39 -9.05 20.33 3.53
CA PHE A 39 -7.82 20.65 4.24
C PHE A 39 -6.71 19.61 4.05
N LEU A 40 -7.06 18.41 3.67
CA LEU A 40 -6.08 17.34 3.39
C LEU A 40 -5.27 17.65 2.13
N HIS A 41 -5.82 18.44 1.21
CA HIS A 41 -5.20 18.74 -0.08
C HIS A 41 -4.52 20.12 -0.16
N LEU A 42 -4.41 20.82 0.96
CA LEU A 42 -3.76 22.12 1.03
C LEU A 42 -2.26 22.07 0.69
N PRO A 43 -1.65 23.20 0.28
CA PRO A 43 -0.21 23.31 0.13
C PRO A 43 0.55 23.00 1.44
N LYS A 44 1.79 22.48 1.32
CA LYS A 44 2.64 22.08 2.46
C LYS A 44 2.70 23.09 3.60
N ALA A 45 2.81 24.39 3.29
CA ALA A 45 2.88 25.44 4.30
C ALA A 45 1.60 25.53 5.17
N LYS A 46 0.44 25.31 4.59
CA LYS A 46 -0.84 25.29 5.33
C LYS A 46 -1.02 23.98 6.09
N ILE A 47 -0.62 22.84 5.51
CA ILE A 47 -0.58 21.55 6.20
C ILE A 47 0.28 21.64 7.46
N MET A 48 1.46 22.26 7.38
CA MET A 48 2.34 22.49 8.53
C MET A 48 1.64 23.24 9.66
N LYS A 49 0.80 24.23 9.34
CA LYS A 49 0.03 24.97 10.35
C LYS A 49 -1.06 24.13 11.02
N ILE A 50 -1.72 23.25 10.26
CA ILE A 50 -2.69 22.30 10.82
C ILE A 50 -1.98 21.34 11.78
N LEU A 51 -0.87 20.74 11.35
CA LEU A 51 -0.09 19.84 12.18
C LEU A 51 0.48 20.53 13.42
N GLU A 52 0.95 21.78 13.28
CA GLU A 52 1.40 22.59 14.41
C GLU A 52 0.29 22.75 15.46
N GLY A 53 -0.92 23.11 15.04
CA GLY A 53 -2.06 23.27 15.95
C GLY A 53 -2.39 21.97 16.68
N LEU A 54 -2.51 20.86 15.95
CA LEU A 54 -2.82 19.54 16.52
C LEU A 54 -1.73 19.05 17.49
N LEU A 55 -0.47 19.22 17.14
CA LEU A 55 0.64 18.78 17.97
C LEU A 55 0.85 19.63 19.22
N ARG A 56 0.53 20.91 19.18
CA ARG A 56 0.61 21.79 20.35
C ARG A 56 -0.50 21.53 21.36
N THR A 57 -1.67 21.05 20.92
CA THR A 57 -2.81 20.78 21.81
C THR A 57 -2.75 19.38 22.40
N ASP A 58 -2.75 18.36 21.56
CA ASP A 58 -2.88 16.95 21.96
C ASP A 58 -1.57 16.13 21.75
N GLY A 59 -0.50 16.80 21.33
CA GLY A 59 0.82 16.17 21.16
C GLY A 59 1.63 16.12 22.46
N SER A 60 2.36 15.04 22.68
CA SER A 60 3.34 14.91 23.76
C SER A 60 4.76 14.87 23.18
N ASN A 61 5.65 15.71 23.69
CA ASN A 61 7.04 15.83 23.24
C ASN A 61 8.01 15.66 24.43
N LEU A 62 7.87 14.58 25.18
CA LEU A 62 8.77 14.26 26.31
C LEU A 62 10.01 13.49 25.81
N LYS A 63 9.86 12.19 25.60
CA LYS A 63 10.91 11.30 25.04
C LYS A 63 10.75 11.12 23.53
N GLU A 64 9.51 10.98 23.09
CA GLU A 64 9.13 10.83 21.70
C GLU A 64 8.03 11.85 21.40
N LEU A 65 7.94 12.28 20.14
CA LEU A 65 6.79 13.05 19.69
C LEU A 65 5.64 12.09 19.39
N VAL A 66 4.60 12.16 20.19
CA VAL A 66 3.45 11.25 20.11
C VAL A 66 2.17 12.09 20.10
N PHE A 67 1.26 11.76 19.21
CA PHE A 67 -0.11 12.25 19.21
C PHE A 67 -1.05 11.12 19.59
N THR A 68 -2.03 11.39 20.45
CA THR A 68 -2.98 10.37 20.93
C THR A 68 -4.40 10.87 20.76
N THR A 69 -5.26 10.01 20.23
CA THR A 69 -6.69 10.32 20.07
C THR A 69 -7.54 9.04 20.15
N SER A 70 -8.82 9.19 20.42
CA SER A 70 -9.80 8.11 20.26
C SER A 70 -10.38 8.01 18.85
N SER A 71 -10.10 8.97 17.97
CA SER A 71 -10.56 8.96 16.59
C SER A 71 -9.56 8.22 15.70
N GLN A 72 -9.99 7.09 15.17
CA GLN A 72 -9.24 6.36 14.15
C GLN A 72 -9.08 7.19 12.87
N LYS A 73 -10.15 7.87 12.47
CA LYS A 73 -10.17 8.67 11.23
C LYS A 73 -9.18 9.83 11.30
N LEU A 74 -9.13 10.54 12.42
CA LEU A 74 -8.16 11.63 12.61
C LEU A 74 -6.72 11.12 12.54
N ILE A 75 -6.40 9.98 13.14
CA ILE A 75 -5.06 9.37 13.07
C ILE A 75 -4.66 9.07 11.62
N MET A 76 -5.57 8.50 10.83
CA MET A 76 -5.31 8.17 9.44
C MET A 76 -5.10 9.44 8.59
N GLN A 77 -5.93 10.45 8.79
CA GLN A 77 -5.77 11.75 8.13
C GLN A 77 -4.46 12.44 8.53
N MET A 78 -4.08 12.40 9.80
CA MET A 78 -2.78 12.93 10.23
C MET A 78 -1.60 12.18 9.61
N ARG A 79 -1.65 10.86 9.51
CA ARG A 79 -0.63 10.07 8.81
C ARG A 79 -0.49 10.51 7.35
N TYR A 80 -1.61 10.70 6.67
CA TYR A 80 -1.62 11.21 5.30
C TYR A 80 -0.97 12.60 5.20
N LEU A 81 -1.32 13.54 6.10
CA LEU A 81 -0.73 14.87 6.11
C LEU A 81 0.79 14.84 6.37
N PHE A 82 1.25 13.97 7.29
CA PHE A 82 2.69 13.78 7.53
C PHE A 82 3.39 13.23 6.29
N LEU A 83 2.77 12.26 5.62
CA LEU A 83 3.32 11.70 4.38
C LEU A 83 3.46 12.77 3.30
N ARG A 84 2.48 13.67 3.16
CA ARG A 84 2.52 14.80 2.22
C ARG A 84 3.65 15.81 2.47
N ILE A 85 4.17 15.87 3.67
CA ILE A 85 5.34 16.69 4.01
C ILE A 85 6.64 15.87 4.06
N GLY A 86 6.62 14.61 3.61
CA GLY A 86 7.78 13.73 3.51
C GLY A 86 8.15 13.02 4.82
N ILE A 87 7.19 12.82 5.72
CA ILE A 87 7.46 12.21 7.04
C ILE A 87 6.66 10.92 7.19
N LEU A 88 7.36 9.80 7.27
CA LEU A 88 6.74 8.51 7.57
C LEU A 88 6.55 8.34 9.08
N THR A 89 5.31 8.27 9.51
CA THR A 89 4.95 8.05 10.90
C THR A 89 4.73 6.57 11.20
N SER A 90 4.78 6.20 12.46
CA SER A 90 4.38 4.87 12.93
C SER A 90 3.26 5.01 13.96
N GLY A 91 2.43 3.98 14.09
CA GLY A 91 1.32 4.03 15.03
C GLY A 91 1.02 2.67 15.63
N ASN A 92 0.23 2.68 16.66
CA ASN A 92 -0.35 1.50 17.28
C ASN A 92 -1.70 1.83 17.88
N VAL A 93 -2.49 0.79 18.09
CA VAL A 93 -3.76 0.85 18.82
C VAL A 93 -3.54 0.25 20.19
N LYS A 94 -4.11 0.88 21.20
CA LYS A 94 -4.08 0.39 22.57
C LYS A 94 -5.52 0.15 23.04
N ASP A 95 -5.76 -1.06 23.46
CA ASP A 95 -7.03 -1.43 24.08
C ASP A 95 -6.86 -1.44 25.60
N ASP A 96 -7.37 -0.38 26.21
CA ASP A 96 -7.45 -0.23 27.66
C ASP A 96 -8.91 -0.09 28.11
N ILE A 97 -9.86 -0.52 27.29
CA ILE A 97 -11.30 -0.43 27.61
C ILE A 97 -11.55 -1.15 28.94
N GLY A 98 -12.29 -0.49 29.81
CA GLY A 98 -12.59 -0.99 31.16
C GLY A 98 -11.52 -0.72 32.20
N LYS A 99 -10.29 -0.34 31.83
CA LYS A 99 -9.25 0.03 32.80
C LYS A 99 -9.52 1.41 33.37
N SER A 100 -9.39 1.52 34.66
CA SER A 100 -9.57 2.77 35.39
C SER A 100 -8.23 3.27 35.93
N HIS A 101 -8.05 4.59 35.90
CA HIS A 101 -6.91 5.26 36.52
C HIS A 101 -7.38 6.47 37.33
N ILE A 102 -6.66 6.76 38.40
CA ILE A 102 -6.93 7.91 39.22
C ILE A 102 -6.10 9.10 38.75
N THR A 103 -6.76 10.19 38.45
CA THR A 103 -6.08 11.44 38.07
C THR A 103 -5.37 12.07 39.28
N LYS A 104 -4.44 13.00 39.03
CA LYS A 104 -3.75 13.77 40.09
C LYS A 104 -4.73 14.50 41.06
N HIS A 105 -5.94 14.73 40.61
CA HIS A 105 -7.00 15.37 41.40
C HIS A 105 -7.98 14.36 42.06
N GLY A 106 -7.60 13.09 42.15
CA GLY A 106 -8.41 12.07 42.83
C GLY A 106 -9.63 11.58 42.03
N ARG A 107 -9.85 12.04 40.80
CA ARG A 107 -10.97 11.61 39.95
C ARG A 107 -10.63 10.29 39.26
N THR A 108 -11.48 9.29 39.41
CA THR A 108 -11.36 8.04 38.66
C THR A 108 -11.93 8.21 37.26
N ILE A 109 -11.10 7.88 36.28
CA ILE A 109 -11.48 7.87 34.85
C ILE A 109 -11.38 6.43 34.36
N THR A 110 -12.46 5.91 33.78
CA THR A 110 -12.48 4.61 33.13
C THR A 110 -12.44 4.78 31.62
N THR A 111 -11.53 4.09 30.98
CA THR A 111 -11.36 4.13 29.51
C THR A 111 -12.54 3.41 28.85
N LYS A 112 -13.25 4.11 27.96
CA LYS A 112 -14.45 3.61 27.26
C LYS A 112 -14.23 3.30 25.78
N GLN A 113 -13.11 3.73 25.21
CA GLN A 113 -12.81 3.63 23.77
C GLN A 113 -11.36 3.23 23.55
N LEU A 114 -11.08 2.71 22.36
CA LEU A 114 -9.70 2.47 21.91
C LEU A 114 -8.93 3.77 21.83
N SER A 115 -7.64 3.70 22.11
CA SER A 115 -6.70 4.83 21.96
C SER A 115 -5.76 4.56 20.81
N TYR A 116 -5.71 5.50 19.88
CA TYR A 116 -4.84 5.46 18.71
C TYR A 116 -3.64 6.37 18.95
N TYR A 117 -2.46 5.83 18.74
CA TYR A 117 -1.19 6.51 18.96
C TYR A 117 -0.46 6.70 17.63
N LEU A 118 -0.05 7.93 17.36
CA LEU A 118 0.79 8.29 16.24
C LEU A 118 2.17 8.70 16.80
N ARG A 119 3.19 7.94 16.46
CA ARG A 119 4.58 8.28 16.75
C ARG A 119 5.20 8.97 15.55
N ILE A 120 5.70 10.15 15.78
CA ILE A 120 6.22 11.03 14.76
C ILE A 120 7.73 11.10 14.96
N PRO A 121 8.54 10.72 13.93
CA PRO A 121 9.99 10.80 14.04
C PRO A 121 10.44 12.27 14.15
N LYS A 122 11.52 12.52 14.84
CA LYS A 122 12.19 13.82 14.84
C LYS A 122 12.73 14.06 13.44
N HIS A 123 12.13 14.99 12.73
CA HIS A 123 12.45 15.27 11.33
C HIS A 123 12.77 16.76 11.16
N PRO A 124 13.78 17.16 10.35
CA PRO A 124 14.13 18.55 10.12
C PRO A 124 12.96 19.42 9.68
N ASN A 125 12.05 18.87 8.87
CA ASN A 125 10.84 19.58 8.41
C ASN A 125 9.91 20.00 9.55
N LEU A 126 10.01 19.40 10.73
CA LEU A 126 9.21 19.78 11.91
C LEU A 126 9.90 20.77 12.83
N SER A 127 11.16 21.10 12.61
CA SER A 127 11.94 22.01 13.47
C SER A 127 11.34 23.42 13.56
N SER A 128 10.58 23.84 12.54
CA SER A 128 9.88 25.13 12.51
C SER A 128 8.64 25.19 13.40
N ILE A 129 8.05 24.02 13.73
CA ILE A 129 6.80 23.96 14.51
C ILE A 129 7.00 23.36 15.90
N ILE A 130 8.02 22.54 16.09
CA ILE A 130 8.33 21.89 17.36
C ILE A 130 9.84 21.95 17.65
N LYS A 131 10.19 22.40 18.86
CA LYS A 131 11.56 22.29 19.36
C LYS A 131 11.77 20.89 19.95
N PHE A 132 12.69 20.12 19.38
CA PHE A 132 13.07 18.83 19.94
C PHE A 132 14.03 19.04 21.09
N LYS A 133 13.83 18.35 22.21
CA LYS A 133 14.64 18.49 23.42
C LYS A 133 16.01 17.78 23.34
N GLU A 134 16.21 16.89 22.39
CA GLU A 134 17.43 16.08 22.23
C GLU A 134 17.83 15.97 20.76
N ASP A 135 19.10 15.98 20.47
CA ASP A 135 19.71 15.86 19.13
C ASP A 135 19.73 14.41 18.58
N GLY A 136 18.80 13.60 18.90
CA GLY A 136 18.69 12.25 18.36
C GLY A 136 17.85 12.20 17.09
N GLN A 137 18.49 12.07 15.95
CA GLN A 137 17.78 11.82 14.68
C GLN A 137 17.54 10.31 14.52
N TYR A 138 16.32 9.87 14.81
CA TYR A 138 15.90 8.51 14.48
C TYR A 138 15.08 8.50 13.20
N PHE A 139 15.75 8.46 12.04
CA PHE A 139 15.07 8.24 10.77
C PHE A 139 14.82 6.74 10.60
N LYS A 140 13.56 6.37 10.54
CA LYS A 140 13.13 5.04 10.11
C LYS A 140 12.90 4.97 8.59
N CYS A 141 13.06 6.10 7.92
CA CYS A 141 12.85 6.26 6.49
C CYS A 141 13.84 7.29 5.93
N PHE A 142 14.06 7.25 4.63
CA PHE A 142 14.83 8.25 3.89
C PHE A 142 14.10 8.58 2.60
N GLU A 143 14.28 9.79 2.12
CA GLU A 143 13.76 10.26 0.84
C GLU A 143 14.84 10.13 -0.24
N TRP A 144 14.48 9.53 -1.37
CA TRP A 144 15.32 9.43 -2.55
C TRP A 144 14.45 9.46 -3.81
N ASN A 145 14.80 10.33 -4.76
CA ASN A 145 14.04 10.57 -5.99
C ASN A 145 12.54 10.87 -5.75
N ASN A 146 12.22 11.70 -4.78
CA ASN A 146 10.84 12.02 -4.35
C ASN A 146 10.03 10.81 -3.88
N VAL A 147 10.69 9.72 -3.55
CA VAL A 147 10.09 8.52 -2.96
C VAL A 147 10.59 8.36 -1.53
N LEU A 148 9.66 8.09 -0.63
CA LEU A 148 9.96 7.84 0.76
C LEU A 148 10.20 6.33 0.97
N TRP A 149 11.40 5.98 1.41
CA TRP A 149 11.82 4.60 1.66
C TRP A 149 11.78 4.29 3.14
N GLY A 150 11.05 3.24 3.51
CA GLY A 150 10.95 2.77 4.88
C GLY A 150 11.56 1.38 5.06
N ARG A 151 12.17 1.13 6.22
CA ARG A 151 12.71 -0.19 6.55
C ARG A 151 11.59 -1.15 6.93
N ILE A 152 11.54 -2.31 6.29
CA ILE A 152 10.67 -3.42 6.72
C ILE A 152 11.20 -3.96 8.05
N LYS A 153 10.37 -3.94 9.09
CA LYS A 153 10.73 -4.44 10.41
C LYS A 153 10.52 -5.94 10.53
N SER A 154 9.40 -6.42 10.03
CA SER A 154 9.02 -7.83 10.08
C SER A 154 8.01 -8.15 8.98
N ILE A 155 8.08 -9.36 8.48
CA ILE A 155 7.10 -9.95 7.57
C ILE A 155 6.45 -11.11 8.32
N ARG A 156 5.13 -11.20 8.30
CA ARG A 156 4.37 -12.30 8.88
C ARG A 156 3.47 -12.88 7.81
N THR A 157 3.49 -14.18 7.68
CA THR A 157 2.50 -14.91 6.89
C THR A 157 1.33 -15.23 7.81
N ILE A 158 0.13 -14.93 7.38
CA ILE A 158 -1.10 -15.26 8.07
C ILE A 158 -1.99 -16.05 7.11
N ASP A 159 -2.64 -17.08 7.61
CA ASP A 159 -3.66 -17.78 6.86
C ASP A 159 -4.91 -16.89 6.83
N TYR A 160 -5.39 -16.60 5.63
CA TYR A 160 -6.56 -15.76 5.42
C TYR A 160 -7.58 -16.51 4.56
N VAL A 161 -8.79 -16.59 5.08
CA VAL A 161 -9.96 -17.14 4.37
C VAL A 161 -10.97 -16.01 4.25
N GLY A 162 -11.16 -15.50 3.05
CA GLY A 162 -12.09 -14.41 2.77
C GLY A 162 -11.84 -13.78 1.40
N GLU A 163 -12.69 -12.82 1.06
CA GLU A 163 -12.55 -12.05 -0.17
C GLU A 163 -11.40 -11.04 -0.05
N VAL A 164 -10.65 -10.88 -1.13
CA VAL A 164 -9.64 -9.85 -1.29
C VAL A 164 -10.00 -8.97 -2.47
N TYR A 165 -9.76 -7.67 -2.34
CA TYR A 165 -10.09 -6.69 -3.35
C TYR A 165 -8.83 -6.02 -3.87
N ASP A 166 -8.83 -5.74 -5.16
CA ASP A 166 -7.77 -5.00 -5.82
C ASP A 166 -8.37 -4.02 -6.83
N PHE A 167 -7.67 -2.91 -7.08
CA PHE A 167 -8.12 -1.89 -8.02
C PHE A 167 -7.46 -2.09 -9.38
N ASN A 168 -8.25 -2.10 -10.44
CA ASN A 168 -7.72 -2.10 -11.79
C ASN A 168 -7.42 -0.66 -12.22
N MET A 169 -6.13 -0.29 -12.22
CA MET A 169 -5.67 1.04 -12.61
C MET A 169 -5.18 1.02 -14.06
N ILE A 170 -5.63 1.99 -14.84
CA ILE A 170 -5.45 1.98 -16.31
C ILE A 170 -4.00 2.17 -16.73
N ASP A 171 -3.23 3.07 -16.09
CA ASP A 171 -1.91 3.45 -16.60
C ASP A 171 -0.74 2.88 -15.77
N ASN A 172 -0.60 3.29 -14.54
CA ASN A 172 0.59 3.01 -13.73
C ASN A 172 0.44 1.87 -12.74
N HIS A 173 -0.72 1.26 -12.67
CA HIS A 173 -1.04 0.24 -11.67
C HIS A 173 -0.77 0.65 -10.21
N ASN A 174 -0.79 1.95 -9.94
CA ASN A 174 -0.56 2.53 -8.62
C ASN A 174 -1.78 3.26 -8.13
N TYR A 175 -2.06 3.17 -6.84
CA TYR A 175 -3.08 3.96 -6.18
C TYR A 175 -2.62 4.40 -4.79
N LEU A 176 -3.16 5.52 -4.32
CA LEU A 176 -2.81 6.07 -3.02
C LEU A 176 -3.76 5.55 -1.96
N THR A 177 -3.22 5.05 -0.88
CA THR A 177 -3.93 4.69 0.33
C THR A 177 -3.51 5.60 1.47
N ASP A 178 -4.18 5.53 2.59
CA ASP A 178 -3.78 6.16 3.84
C ASP A 178 -2.43 5.65 4.39
N MET A 179 -1.95 4.54 3.89
CA MET A 179 -0.65 3.95 4.23
C MET A 179 0.47 4.37 3.26
N GLY A 180 0.14 5.04 2.17
CA GLY A 180 1.06 5.46 1.13
C GLY A 180 0.69 4.97 -0.27
N LEU A 181 1.61 5.14 -1.20
CA LEU A 181 1.46 4.66 -2.55
C LEU A 181 1.61 3.14 -2.58
N VAL A 182 0.59 2.46 -3.09
CA VAL A 182 0.57 1.01 -3.25
C VAL A 182 0.57 0.72 -4.75
N HIS A 183 1.41 -0.22 -5.15
CA HIS A 183 1.33 -0.80 -6.48
C HIS A 183 0.26 -1.88 -6.44
N ASN A 184 -0.70 -1.77 -7.36
CA ASN A 184 -1.63 -2.85 -7.63
C ASN A 184 -0.79 -4.13 -7.81
N SER A 185 -1.06 -5.15 -7.01
CA SER A 185 -0.59 -6.48 -7.30
C SER A 185 -1.36 -6.97 -8.53
N GLY A 186 -1.11 -6.35 -9.67
CA GLY A 186 -1.63 -6.87 -10.90
C GLY A 186 -1.21 -8.32 -10.92
N LYS A 187 -2.09 -9.22 -10.52
CA LYS A 187 -2.08 -10.54 -11.07
C LYS A 187 -2.29 -10.28 -12.56
N ARG A 188 -1.22 -9.98 -13.27
CA ARG A 188 -1.17 -10.44 -14.63
C ARG A 188 -1.52 -11.90 -14.48
N LYS A 189 -2.67 -12.31 -14.98
CA LYS A 189 -2.97 -13.71 -15.17
C LYS A 189 -1.68 -14.27 -15.72
N GLY A 190 -1.03 -15.17 -14.98
CA GLY A 190 0.22 -15.74 -15.45
C GLY A 190 -0.11 -16.29 -16.84
N SER A 191 0.40 -15.66 -17.86
CA SER A 191 0.25 -16.17 -19.20
C SER A 191 1.37 -17.15 -19.38
N PHE A 192 1.01 -18.42 -19.50
CA PHE A 192 1.94 -19.45 -19.88
C PHE A 192 2.00 -19.47 -21.39
N ALA A 193 3.18 -19.33 -21.96
CA ALA A 193 3.45 -19.64 -23.33
C ALA A 193 4.00 -21.08 -23.38
N ILE A 194 3.31 -21.95 -24.12
CA ILE A 194 3.73 -23.33 -24.34
C ILE A 194 4.35 -23.38 -25.72
N TYR A 195 5.58 -23.86 -25.79
CA TYR A 195 6.33 -24.05 -27.01
C TYR A 195 6.41 -25.53 -27.33
N VAL A 196 6.14 -25.89 -28.57
CA VAL A 196 6.31 -27.25 -29.10
C VAL A 196 7.10 -27.14 -30.39
N GLU A 197 8.01 -28.05 -30.60
CA GLU A 197 8.77 -28.17 -31.87
C GLU A 197 7.95 -28.83 -32.95
N PRO A 198 8.09 -28.46 -34.23
CA PRO A 198 7.23 -28.94 -35.33
C PRO A 198 7.39 -30.43 -35.64
N TRP A 199 8.46 -31.07 -35.16
CA TRP A 199 8.68 -32.50 -35.34
C TRP A 199 7.92 -33.41 -34.35
N HIS A 200 7.32 -32.79 -33.29
CA HIS A 200 6.57 -33.55 -32.28
C HIS A 200 5.36 -34.27 -32.90
N ALA A 201 5.12 -35.52 -32.51
CA ALA A 201 4.05 -36.34 -33.06
C ALA A 201 2.65 -35.66 -32.92
N ASP A 202 2.41 -34.98 -31.80
CA ASP A 202 1.13 -34.35 -31.49
C ASP A 202 1.03 -32.90 -31.99
N ILE A 203 1.90 -32.46 -32.88
CA ILE A 203 1.91 -31.02 -33.34
C ILE A 203 0.58 -30.60 -33.95
N LEU A 204 -0.10 -31.46 -34.67
CA LEU A 204 -1.37 -31.15 -35.30
C LEU A 204 -2.48 -30.94 -34.28
N GLU A 205 -2.52 -31.80 -33.24
CA GLU A 205 -3.45 -31.66 -32.13
C GLU A 205 -3.15 -30.41 -31.32
N PHE A 206 -1.87 -30.11 -31.08
CA PHE A 206 -1.44 -28.87 -30.43
C PHE A 206 -1.93 -27.61 -31.19
N LEU A 207 -1.83 -27.57 -32.50
CA LEU A 207 -2.35 -26.47 -33.32
C LEU A 207 -3.86 -26.34 -33.25
N ASP A 208 -4.56 -27.45 -33.04
CA ASP A 208 -6.00 -27.49 -32.92
C ASP A 208 -6.54 -27.00 -31.59
N LEU A 209 -5.73 -26.96 -30.53
CA LEU A 209 -6.13 -26.49 -29.18
C LEU A 209 -6.73 -25.09 -29.18
N LYS A 210 -6.35 -24.22 -30.12
CA LYS A 210 -6.80 -22.83 -30.21
C LYS A 210 -7.95 -22.61 -31.19
N LYS A 211 -8.44 -23.64 -31.86
CA LYS A 211 -9.55 -23.52 -32.81
C LYS A 211 -10.83 -23.06 -32.11
N ASN A 212 -11.62 -22.21 -32.80
CA ASN A 212 -12.88 -21.69 -32.27
C ASN A 212 -14.06 -22.69 -32.35
N GLN A 213 -13.85 -23.87 -32.96
CA GLN A 213 -14.86 -24.90 -33.16
C GLN A 213 -14.43 -26.20 -32.50
N GLY A 214 -15.40 -27.01 -32.07
CA GLY A 214 -15.18 -28.31 -31.44
C GLY A 214 -15.52 -28.32 -29.94
N HIS A 215 -15.33 -29.48 -29.31
CA HIS A 215 -15.61 -29.66 -27.88
C HIS A 215 -14.64 -28.87 -27.02
N GLU A 216 -15.15 -28.20 -25.98
CA GLU A 216 -14.34 -27.39 -25.05
C GLU A 216 -13.29 -28.19 -24.29
N ASP A 217 -13.55 -29.47 -24.02
CA ASP A 217 -12.63 -30.35 -23.29
C ASP A 217 -11.28 -30.56 -23.99
N VAL A 218 -11.25 -30.32 -25.32
CA VAL A 218 -10.04 -30.43 -26.14
C VAL A 218 -9.56 -29.05 -26.61
N ARG A 219 -9.87 -28.01 -25.88
CA ARG A 219 -9.48 -26.63 -26.16
C ARG A 219 -8.83 -25.99 -24.96
N ALA A 220 -7.83 -25.17 -25.19
CA ALA A 220 -7.14 -24.43 -24.15
C ALA A 220 -6.87 -22.99 -24.62
N ARG A 221 -7.93 -22.23 -24.86
CA ARG A 221 -7.91 -20.89 -25.49
C ARG A 221 -7.20 -19.83 -24.66
N ASP A 222 -7.11 -20.02 -23.36
CA ASP A 222 -6.48 -19.07 -22.43
C ASP A 222 -4.96 -19.16 -22.36
N LEU A 223 -4.37 -20.15 -23.04
CA LEU A 223 -2.93 -20.32 -23.14
C LEU A 223 -2.37 -19.68 -24.41
N PHE A 224 -1.12 -19.24 -24.34
CA PHE A 224 -0.37 -18.82 -25.51
C PHE A 224 0.39 -20.01 -26.07
N TYR A 225 0.23 -20.23 -27.37
CA TYR A 225 0.90 -21.30 -28.10
C TYR A 225 1.91 -20.73 -29.05
N SER A 226 3.07 -21.32 -29.11
CA SER A 226 4.13 -20.97 -30.03
C SER A 226 4.83 -22.23 -30.54
N ILE A 227 5.33 -22.19 -31.76
CA ILE A 227 6.14 -23.25 -32.32
C ILE A 227 7.59 -22.80 -32.18
N TRP A 228 8.42 -23.70 -31.61
CA TRP A 228 9.86 -23.52 -31.62
C TRP A 228 10.41 -24.13 -32.90
N THR A 229 10.69 -23.25 -33.88
CA THR A 229 10.95 -23.68 -35.27
C THR A 229 12.43 -23.79 -35.52
N PRO A 230 12.97 -24.99 -35.74
CA PRO A 230 14.38 -25.16 -36.14
C PRO A 230 14.63 -24.71 -37.58
N ASP A 231 15.88 -24.36 -37.87
CA ASP A 231 16.29 -23.88 -39.19
C ASP A 231 16.06 -24.94 -40.29
N LEU A 232 16.21 -26.20 -39.93
CA LEU A 232 15.97 -27.31 -40.87
C LEU A 232 14.51 -27.37 -41.32
N PHE A 233 13.56 -27.12 -40.42
CA PHE A 233 12.13 -27.03 -40.76
C PHE A 233 11.88 -25.90 -41.78
N MET A 234 12.47 -24.74 -41.53
CA MET A 234 12.32 -23.60 -42.44
C MET A 234 12.90 -23.90 -43.82
N LYS A 235 14.03 -24.58 -43.89
CA LYS A 235 14.63 -25.04 -45.19
C LYS A 235 13.73 -26.03 -45.92
N CYS A 236 13.12 -26.98 -45.19
CA CYS A 236 12.13 -27.91 -45.75
C CYS A 236 10.90 -27.17 -46.31
N VAL A 237 10.42 -26.15 -45.61
CA VAL A 237 9.29 -25.33 -46.08
C VAL A 237 9.68 -24.58 -47.35
N GLU A 238 10.88 -23.99 -47.41
CA GLU A 238 11.37 -23.25 -48.62
C GLU A 238 11.49 -24.18 -49.84
N THR A 239 11.89 -25.42 -49.63
CA THR A 239 12.14 -26.36 -50.74
C THR A 239 10.94 -27.26 -51.05
N ASP A 240 9.82 -27.04 -50.38
CA ASP A 240 8.61 -27.90 -50.42
C ASP A 240 8.95 -29.37 -50.18
N GLY A 241 9.83 -29.60 -49.17
CA GLY A 241 10.34 -30.92 -48.81
C GLY A 241 9.48 -31.63 -47.77
N ASP A 242 9.77 -32.94 -47.59
CA ASP A 242 9.08 -33.74 -46.59
C ASP A 242 9.55 -33.40 -45.17
N TRP A 243 8.61 -33.40 -44.23
CA TRP A 243 8.88 -33.21 -42.81
C TRP A 243 8.32 -34.40 -42.01
N TYR A 244 9.11 -34.92 -41.05
CA TYR A 244 8.78 -36.12 -40.33
C TYR A 244 8.36 -35.78 -38.88
N LEU A 245 7.30 -36.43 -38.40
CA LEU A 245 6.86 -36.36 -37.02
C LEU A 245 7.40 -37.55 -36.21
N MET A 246 7.89 -37.28 -35.03
CA MET A 246 8.57 -38.26 -34.18
C MET A 246 8.08 -38.19 -32.74
N CYS A 247 8.07 -39.28 -32.02
CA CYS A 247 7.82 -39.31 -30.58
C CYS A 247 9.11 -38.97 -29.81
N PRO A 248 9.05 -38.09 -28.79
CA PRO A 248 10.24 -37.68 -28.02
C PRO A 248 11.00 -38.84 -27.37
N ASP A 249 10.32 -39.91 -26.98
CA ASP A 249 10.91 -41.14 -26.40
C ASP A 249 11.67 -41.98 -27.43
N GLU A 250 11.34 -41.89 -28.72
CA GLU A 250 12.05 -42.56 -29.81
C GLU A 250 13.27 -41.76 -30.30
N CYS A 251 13.32 -40.48 -29.98
CA CYS A 251 14.40 -39.56 -30.39
C CYS A 251 15.02 -38.86 -29.16
N PRO A 252 15.56 -39.58 -28.18
CA PRO A 252 16.15 -39.01 -27.00
C PRO A 252 17.34 -38.11 -27.37
N GLY A 253 17.33 -36.88 -26.82
CA GLY A 253 18.37 -35.89 -27.07
C GLY A 253 18.10 -34.92 -28.24
N LEU A 254 17.08 -35.15 -29.04
CA LEU A 254 16.73 -34.21 -30.11
C LEU A 254 16.29 -32.83 -29.59
N THR A 255 15.69 -32.79 -28.39
CA THR A 255 15.33 -31.57 -27.69
C THR A 255 16.52 -30.78 -27.12
N ASP A 256 17.69 -31.42 -27.03
CA ASP A 256 18.89 -30.85 -26.42
C ASP A 256 19.85 -30.25 -27.45
N VAL A 257 19.58 -30.47 -28.74
CA VAL A 257 20.40 -29.99 -29.84
C VAL A 257 19.72 -28.91 -30.67
N TYR A 258 20.51 -28.03 -31.28
CA TYR A 258 20.01 -26.95 -32.11
C TYR A 258 21.03 -26.53 -33.17
N GLY A 259 20.56 -25.77 -34.19
CA GLY A 259 21.42 -25.32 -35.28
C GLY A 259 21.88 -26.42 -36.18
N GLU A 260 23.20 -26.58 -36.40
CA GLU A 260 23.78 -27.57 -37.30
C GLU A 260 23.76 -29.02 -36.70
N GLU A 261 23.62 -29.13 -35.40
CA GLU A 261 23.56 -30.41 -34.70
C GLU A 261 22.16 -31.03 -34.72
N PHE A 262 21.13 -30.25 -34.96
CA PHE A 262 19.74 -30.70 -35.10
C PHE A 262 19.53 -31.31 -36.48
#